data_be692d525c449d0b437cb09d3278b851
#
_entry.id   be692d525c449d0b437cb09d3278b851
#
_cell.length_a   1.000
_cell.length_b   1.000
_cell.length_c   1.000
_cell.angle_alpha   90.00
_cell.angle_beta   90.00
_cell.angle_gamma   90.00
#
_symmetry.space_group_name_H-M   'P 1'
#
loop_
_entity.id
_entity.type
_entity.pdbx_description
1 polymer ?
#
loop_
_entity_poly.entity_id
_entity_poly.type
_entity_poly.pdbx_seq_one_letter_code
_entity_poly.pdbx_strand_id
1 'polypeptide(L)'
;IGEDTLAICPECGYKANMEAAELKTINEPGEKEELKKIHTPDTKTIDDLYKFTNIPETRMCKAVVYQKNLTDEYVIVFIRGDLDVNETKLRNYLGEEVHAALITEESGIVAGFIGAVNLKAKAQVIYDASLKGIESLVCGANEVDYHYVGLNIQRDVGDVEYVDVAKIYEGALCPCCGK
;
A
#
# COMPACT_ATOMS: atom_id res chain seq x y z
N ILE A 1 20.90 -15.79 -19.37
CA ILE A 1 21.66 -14.64 -19.00
C ILE A 1 20.98 -13.41 -19.57
N GLY A 2 20.48 -12.48 -18.81
CA GLY A 2 19.88 -11.26 -19.30
C GLY A 2 18.37 -11.32 -19.54
N GLU A 3 17.67 -12.13 -18.77
CA GLU A 3 16.20 -12.16 -18.79
C GLU A 3 15.57 -11.04 -17.94
N ASP A 4 16.38 -10.25 -17.23
CA ASP A 4 15.92 -9.16 -16.43
C ASP A 4 15.42 -7.99 -17.29
N THR A 5 14.27 -7.45 -16.91
CA THR A 5 13.75 -6.22 -17.50
C THR A 5 14.41 -5.02 -16.82
N LEU A 6 14.93 -4.10 -17.64
CA LEU A 6 15.57 -2.87 -17.13
C LEU A 6 14.63 -1.68 -17.24
N ALA A 7 14.63 -0.86 -16.22
CA ALA A 7 14.05 0.47 -16.24
C ALA A 7 15.12 1.47 -16.68
N ILE A 8 14.84 2.25 -17.71
CA ILE A 8 15.78 3.24 -18.27
C ILE A 8 15.06 4.59 -18.31
N CYS A 9 15.70 5.61 -17.72
CA CYS A 9 15.23 6.98 -17.86
C CYS A 9 15.85 7.59 -19.12
N PRO A 10 15.06 8.03 -20.12
CA PRO A 10 15.59 8.62 -21.34
C PRO A 10 16.20 10.01 -21.11
N GLU A 11 15.85 10.68 -20.02
CA GLU A 11 16.30 12.05 -19.73
C GLU A 11 17.69 12.11 -19.08
N CYS A 12 17.93 11.27 -18.06
CA CYS A 12 19.20 11.31 -17.33
C CYS A 12 20.04 10.04 -17.43
N GLY A 13 19.54 9.02 -18.13
CA GLY A 13 20.26 7.75 -18.34
C GLY A 13 20.24 6.82 -17.11
N TYR A 14 19.44 7.12 -16.09
CA TYR A 14 19.28 6.21 -14.95
C TYR A 14 18.80 4.84 -15.41
N LYS A 15 19.48 3.80 -14.96
CA LYS A 15 19.17 2.40 -15.29
C LYS A 15 19.13 1.57 -14.02
N ALA A 16 18.11 0.74 -13.90
CA ALA A 16 18.00 -0.23 -12.83
C ALA A 16 17.20 -1.43 -13.27
N ASN A 17 17.40 -2.56 -12.59
CA ASN A 17 16.52 -3.71 -12.74
C ASN A 17 15.11 -3.35 -12.30
N MET A 18 14.08 -3.71 -13.07
CA MET A 18 12.67 -3.41 -12.76
C MET A 18 12.25 -3.88 -11.37
N GLU A 19 12.82 -4.99 -10.87
CA GLU A 19 12.51 -5.53 -9.56
C GLU A 19 13.18 -4.76 -8.39
N ALA A 20 14.22 -3.99 -8.68
CA ALA A 20 14.98 -3.25 -7.67
C ALA A 20 14.91 -1.74 -7.83
N ALA A 21 14.40 -1.23 -8.96
CA ALA A 21 14.32 0.19 -9.21
C ALA A 21 13.42 0.90 -8.20
N GLU A 22 13.89 2.03 -7.67
CA GLU A 22 13.10 2.84 -6.76
C GLU A 22 11.91 3.48 -7.48
N LEU A 23 10.77 3.48 -6.82
CA LEU A 23 9.58 4.20 -7.28
C LEU A 23 9.51 5.56 -6.58
N LYS A 24 9.55 6.61 -7.38
CA LYS A 24 9.28 7.97 -6.89
C LYS A 24 7.84 8.32 -7.19
N THR A 25 7.11 8.72 -6.16
CA THR A 25 5.74 9.19 -6.29
C THR A 25 5.63 10.66 -5.93
N ILE A 26 4.72 11.36 -6.61
CA ILE A 26 4.30 12.69 -6.22
C ILE A 26 2.89 12.55 -5.67
N ASN A 27 2.70 13.03 -4.45
CA ASN A 27 1.40 13.05 -3.80
C ASN A 27 0.87 14.48 -3.73
N GLU A 28 -0.38 14.65 -4.07
CA GLU A 28 -1.12 15.85 -3.72
C GLU A 28 -1.64 15.64 -2.30
N PRO A 29 -1.25 16.49 -1.34
CA PRO A 29 -1.61 16.25 0.07
C PRO A 29 -3.13 16.22 0.29
N GLY A 30 -3.87 17.00 -0.47
CA GLY A 30 -5.30 17.17 -0.24
C GLY A 30 -5.58 18.05 0.98
N GLU A 31 -6.84 18.14 1.34
CA GLU A 31 -7.27 18.86 2.52
C GLU A 31 -7.28 17.95 3.74
N LYS A 32 -6.96 18.50 4.92
CA LYS A 32 -7.11 17.79 6.18
C LYS A 32 -8.60 17.65 6.50
N GLU A 33 -9.06 16.41 6.51
CA GLU A 33 -10.41 16.05 6.87
C GLU A 33 -10.44 15.29 8.19
N GLU A 34 -11.58 15.25 8.84
CA GLU A 34 -11.77 14.40 10.00
C GLU A 34 -11.91 12.94 9.58
N LEU A 35 -11.37 12.03 10.39
CA LEU A 35 -11.56 10.60 10.21
C LEU A 35 -13.05 10.25 10.38
N LYS A 36 -13.65 9.73 9.33
CA LYS A 36 -15.07 9.39 9.31
C LYS A 36 -15.29 7.98 8.80
N LYS A 37 -16.05 7.21 9.54
CA LYS A 37 -16.47 5.87 9.16
C LYS A 37 -17.73 5.94 8.31
N ILE A 38 -17.71 5.30 7.15
CA ILE A 38 -18.84 5.27 6.22
C ILE A 38 -19.26 3.83 5.91
N HIS A 39 -20.54 3.61 5.67
CA HIS A 39 -21.07 2.31 5.27
C HIS A 39 -20.90 2.11 3.77
N THR A 40 -20.14 1.08 3.40
CA THR A 40 -19.77 0.75 2.00
C THR A 40 -20.10 -0.70 1.70
N PRO A 41 -21.37 -1.06 1.55
CA PRO A 41 -21.77 -2.45 1.37
C PRO A 41 -21.20 -3.05 0.08
N ASP A 42 -20.71 -4.29 0.18
CA ASP A 42 -20.12 -5.06 -0.93
C ASP A 42 -18.93 -4.40 -1.65
N THR A 43 -18.32 -3.39 -1.04
CA THR A 43 -17.20 -2.62 -1.60
C THR A 43 -15.87 -3.19 -1.12
N LYS A 44 -15.35 -4.20 -1.81
CA LYS A 44 -14.14 -4.94 -1.39
C LYS A 44 -12.88 -4.59 -2.16
N THR A 45 -13.04 -4.08 -3.38
CA THR A 45 -11.93 -3.75 -4.27
C THR A 45 -11.72 -2.25 -4.38
N ILE A 46 -10.53 -1.85 -4.85
CA ILE A 46 -10.24 -0.44 -5.13
C ILE A 46 -11.18 0.13 -6.18
N ASP A 47 -11.51 -0.64 -7.22
CA ASP A 47 -12.46 -0.24 -8.25
C ASP A 47 -13.87 -0.03 -7.69
N ASP A 48 -14.34 -0.94 -6.84
CA ASP A 48 -15.63 -0.80 -6.15
C ASP A 48 -15.66 0.46 -5.29
N LEU A 49 -14.59 0.71 -4.58
CA LEU A 49 -14.44 1.88 -3.70
C LEU A 49 -14.46 3.19 -4.49
N TYR A 50 -13.77 3.21 -5.64
CA TYR A 50 -13.83 4.35 -6.56
C TYR A 50 -15.26 4.62 -7.05
N LYS A 51 -15.96 3.59 -7.49
CA LYS A 51 -17.35 3.70 -7.95
C LYS A 51 -18.29 4.18 -6.86
N PHE A 52 -18.08 3.76 -5.63
CA PHE A 52 -18.91 4.13 -4.49
C PHE A 52 -18.65 5.55 -3.98
N THR A 53 -17.36 5.93 -3.83
CA THR A 53 -16.96 7.20 -3.20
C THR A 53 -16.64 8.30 -4.20
N ASN A 54 -16.34 7.94 -5.45
CA ASN A 54 -15.77 8.84 -6.46
C ASN A 54 -14.44 9.49 -6.05
N ILE A 55 -13.74 8.89 -5.10
CA ILE A 55 -12.41 9.33 -4.66
C ILE A 55 -11.36 8.59 -5.50
N PRO A 56 -10.34 9.29 -6.05
CA PRO A 56 -9.34 8.64 -6.90
C PRO A 56 -8.48 7.63 -6.15
N GLU A 57 -8.01 6.62 -6.85
CA GLU A 57 -7.15 5.55 -6.31
C GLU A 57 -5.88 6.09 -5.67
N THR A 58 -5.37 7.24 -6.13
CA THR A 58 -4.21 7.93 -5.57
C THR A 58 -4.44 8.48 -4.17
N ARG A 59 -5.66 8.46 -3.68
CA ARG A 59 -6.04 8.83 -2.31
C ARG A 59 -6.57 7.64 -1.51
N MET A 60 -6.33 6.44 -1.98
CA MET A 60 -6.71 5.21 -1.29
C MET A 60 -5.48 4.54 -0.69
N CYS A 61 -5.68 3.98 0.49
CA CYS A 61 -4.70 3.15 1.18
C CYS A 61 -5.22 1.71 1.17
N LYS A 62 -4.68 0.90 0.28
CA LYS A 62 -5.05 -0.52 0.22
C LYS A 62 -4.10 -1.37 1.06
N ALA A 63 -4.59 -2.50 1.51
CA ALA A 63 -3.81 -3.46 2.26
C ALA A 63 -3.58 -4.72 1.42
N VAL A 64 -2.34 -5.19 1.40
CA VAL A 64 -1.96 -6.48 0.81
C VAL A 64 -1.39 -7.35 1.92
N VAL A 65 -1.89 -8.55 2.08
CA VAL A 65 -1.53 -9.43 3.19
C VAL A 65 -0.66 -10.58 2.71
N TYR A 66 0.46 -10.77 3.40
CA TYR A 66 1.40 -11.88 3.19
C TYR A 66 1.56 -12.67 4.49
N GLN A 67 2.09 -13.87 4.35
CA GLN A 67 2.56 -14.68 5.48
C GLN A 67 4.02 -15.05 5.27
N LYS A 68 4.78 -15.05 6.37
CA LYS A 68 6.17 -15.50 6.37
C LYS A 68 6.22 -17.02 6.21
N ASN A 69 7.08 -17.52 5.33
CA ASN A 69 7.17 -18.96 5.03
C ASN A 69 7.54 -19.83 6.24
N LEU A 70 8.37 -19.31 7.12
CA LEU A 70 8.89 -20.09 8.27
C LEU A 70 8.00 -20.04 9.50
N THR A 71 7.31 -18.95 9.75
CA THR A 71 6.58 -18.71 11.00
C THR A 71 5.08 -18.55 10.82
N ASP A 72 4.59 -18.47 9.58
CA ASP A 72 3.20 -18.16 9.23
C ASP A 72 2.70 -16.81 9.81
N GLU A 73 3.62 -15.96 10.28
CA GLU A 73 3.30 -14.65 10.77
C GLU A 73 2.75 -13.77 9.67
N TYR A 74 1.66 -13.06 9.94
CA TYR A 74 1.05 -12.16 8.97
C TYR A 74 1.87 -10.88 8.80
N VAL A 75 1.99 -10.43 7.56
CA VAL A 75 2.57 -9.15 7.18
C VAL A 75 1.55 -8.38 6.37
N ILE A 76 1.16 -7.22 6.85
CA ILE A 76 0.21 -6.35 6.15
C ILE A 76 0.98 -5.17 5.57
N VAL A 77 0.92 -5.02 4.25
CA VAL A 77 1.53 -3.89 3.54
C VAL A 77 0.42 -2.91 3.16
N PHE A 78 0.51 -1.70 3.68
CA PHE A 78 -0.33 -0.59 3.24
C PHE A 78 0.37 0.17 2.13
N ILE A 79 -0.30 0.35 1.00
CA ILE A 79 0.22 0.97 -0.21
C ILE A 79 -0.85 1.81 -0.89
N ARG A 80 -0.45 2.82 -1.64
CA ARG A 80 -1.39 3.65 -2.40
C ARG A 80 -2.20 2.79 -3.37
N GLY A 81 -3.49 3.06 -3.50
CA GLY A 81 -4.45 2.19 -4.18
C GLY A 81 -4.20 1.91 -5.66
N ASP A 82 -3.46 2.79 -6.35
CA ASP A 82 -3.07 2.63 -7.76
C ASP A 82 -1.80 1.81 -7.98
N LEU A 83 -1.11 1.43 -6.90
CA LEU A 83 0.18 0.74 -6.95
C LEU A 83 0.05 -0.72 -6.51
N ASP A 84 1.05 -1.52 -6.86
CA ASP A 84 1.18 -2.91 -6.44
C ASP A 84 2.47 -3.12 -5.64
N VAL A 85 2.45 -4.13 -4.76
CA VAL A 85 3.62 -4.50 -3.98
C VAL A 85 4.62 -5.27 -4.84
N ASN A 86 5.89 -4.89 -4.75
CA ASN A 86 7.01 -5.65 -5.30
C ASN A 86 7.47 -6.65 -4.23
N GLU A 87 7.20 -7.93 -4.45
CA GLU A 87 7.52 -8.99 -3.48
C GLU A 87 9.03 -9.14 -3.25
N THR A 88 9.86 -8.86 -4.27
CA THR A 88 11.32 -8.89 -4.13
C THR A 88 11.80 -7.80 -3.16
N LYS A 89 11.32 -6.58 -3.31
CA LYS A 89 11.61 -5.49 -2.36
C LYS A 89 11.13 -5.82 -0.96
N LEU A 90 9.94 -6.40 -0.84
CA LEU A 90 9.36 -6.80 0.44
C LEU A 90 10.21 -7.87 1.12
N ARG A 91 10.62 -8.91 0.41
CA ARG A 91 11.51 -9.95 0.93
C ARG A 91 12.86 -9.41 1.37
N ASN A 92 13.44 -8.52 0.58
CA ASN A 92 14.71 -7.87 0.93
C ASN A 92 14.59 -7.03 2.20
N TYR A 93 13.49 -6.32 2.37
CA TYR A 93 13.22 -5.53 3.58
C TYR A 93 13.02 -6.44 4.81
N LEU A 94 12.25 -7.49 4.67
CA LEU A 94 11.96 -8.44 5.77
C LEU A 94 13.15 -9.36 6.09
N GLY A 95 14.04 -9.61 5.12
CA GLY A 95 15.13 -10.57 5.25
C GLY A 95 14.68 -12.02 5.21
N GLU A 96 13.46 -12.30 4.76
CA GLU A 96 12.90 -13.66 4.69
C GLU A 96 11.84 -13.78 3.60
N GLU A 97 11.57 -15.03 3.21
CA GLU A 97 10.57 -15.35 2.19
C GLU A 97 9.15 -15.23 2.73
N VAL A 98 8.27 -14.72 1.87
CA VAL A 98 6.84 -14.59 2.14
C VAL A 98 6.01 -15.13 0.97
N HIS A 99 4.77 -15.45 1.25
CA HIS A 99 3.78 -15.88 0.26
C HIS A 99 2.45 -15.15 0.50
N ALA A 100 1.56 -15.18 -0.49
CA ALA A 100 0.22 -14.60 -0.33
C ALA A 100 -0.50 -15.27 0.85
N ALA A 101 -1.04 -14.45 1.74
CA ALA A 101 -1.61 -14.94 2.99
C ALA A 101 -2.90 -15.74 2.78
N LEU A 102 -3.04 -16.80 3.55
CA LEU A 102 -4.32 -17.46 3.75
C LEU A 102 -4.99 -16.84 4.99
N ILE A 103 -5.99 -16.01 4.77
CA ILE A 103 -6.70 -15.31 5.84
C ILE A 103 -7.76 -16.23 6.45
N THR A 104 -7.67 -16.45 7.77
CA THR A 104 -8.63 -17.22 8.54
C THR A 104 -9.47 -16.32 9.44
N GLU A 105 -10.61 -16.80 9.90
CA GLU A 105 -11.47 -16.04 10.84
C GLU A 105 -10.75 -15.72 12.15
N GLU A 106 -9.86 -16.60 12.59
CA GLU A 106 -9.08 -16.44 13.83
C GLU A 106 -7.99 -15.38 13.73
N SER A 107 -7.62 -14.98 12.50
CA SER A 107 -6.55 -14.01 12.28
C SER A 107 -6.88 -12.59 12.77
N GLY A 108 -8.16 -12.26 12.89
CA GLY A 108 -8.63 -10.90 13.17
C GLY A 108 -8.52 -9.96 11.97
N ILE A 109 -8.19 -10.49 10.80
CA ILE A 109 -8.08 -9.73 9.55
C ILE A 109 -9.41 -9.80 8.82
N VAL A 110 -10.00 -8.66 8.51
CA VAL A 110 -11.26 -8.56 7.77
C VAL A 110 -10.95 -8.34 6.29
N ALA A 111 -10.87 -9.43 5.53
CA ALA A 111 -10.51 -9.40 4.11
C ALA A 111 -11.42 -8.45 3.30
N GLY A 112 -10.82 -7.58 2.49
CA GLY A 112 -11.52 -6.56 1.70
C GLY A 112 -11.78 -5.25 2.46
N PHE A 113 -11.63 -5.23 3.79
CA PHE A 113 -11.90 -4.07 4.64
C PHE A 113 -10.78 -3.78 5.63
N ILE A 114 -9.54 -4.14 5.30
CA ILE A 114 -8.38 -3.99 6.17
C ILE A 114 -7.94 -2.53 6.21
N GLY A 115 -7.70 -2.01 7.40
CA GLY A 115 -7.23 -0.64 7.59
C GLY A 115 -6.23 -0.50 8.73
N ALA A 116 -5.54 0.63 8.74
CA ALA A 116 -4.50 0.92 9.72
C ALA A 116 -5.04 1.33 11.09
N VAL A 117 -6.27 1.84 11.14
CA VAL A 117 -6.89 2.30 12.39
C VAL A 117 -7.67 1.16 13.03
N ASN A 118 -7.44 0.95 14.33
CA ASN A 118 -8.09 -0.11 15.11
C ASN A 118 -7.85 -1.52 14.57
N LEU A 119 -6.69 -1.76 13.98
CA LEU A 119 -6.29 -3.10 13.52
C LEU A 119 -6.04 -3.99 14.74
N LYS A 120 -6.83 -5.05 14.89
CA LYS A 120 -6.73 -5.99 16.01
C LYS A 120 -5.91 -7.24 15.71
N ALA A 121 -5.57 -7.46 14.44
CA ALA A 121 -4.81 -8.61 14.02
C ALA A 121 -3.35 -8.51 14.49
N LYS A 122 -2.78 -9.66 14.88
CA LYS A 122 -1.34 -9.77 15.10
C LYS A 122 -0.64 -9.88 13.75
N ALA A 123 -0.03 -8.80 13.33
CA ALA A 123 0.68 -8.74 12.06
C ALA A 123 1.82 -7.73 12.14
N GLN A 124 2.87 -7.98 11.37
CA GLN A 124 3.85 -6.94 11.09
C GLN A 124 3.25 -5.99 10.06
N VAL A 125 3.24 -4.70 10.34
CA VAL A 125 2.64 -3.69 9.47
C VAL A 125 3.74 -2.89 8.79
N ILE A 126 3.65 -2.77 7.47
CA ILE A 126 4.59 -2.02 6.64
C ILE A 126 3.82 -0.96 5.88
N TYR A 127 4.33 0.28 5.90
CA TYR A 127 3.76 1.40 5.16
C TYR A 127 4.66 1.75 3.98
N ASP A 128 4.12 1.66 2.76
CA ASP A 128 4.88 2.04 1.58
C ASP A 128 5.08 3.56 1.50
N ALA A 129 6.22 3.97 0.97
CA ALA A 129 6.57 5.38 0.81
C ALA A 129 5.58 6.18 -0.04
N SER A 130 4.79 5.52 -0.88
CA SER A 130 3.73 6.14 -1.68
C SER A 130 2.64 6.82 -0.85
N LEU A 131 2.47 6.44 0.41
CA LEU A 131 1.46 7.00 1.31
C LEU A 131 1.92 8.29 2.01
N LYS A 132 3.21 8.57 1.96
CA LYS A 132 3.79 9.72 2.67
C LYS A 132 3.26 11.04 2.11
N GLY A 133 2.82 11.92 3.01
CA GLY A 133 2.40 13.28 2.67
C GLY A 133 0.95 13.42 2.19
N ILE A 134 0.16 12.35 2.19
CA ILE A 134 -1.26 12.43 1.88
C ILE A 134 -2.04 12.73 3.16
N GLU A 135 -2.79 13.83 3.16
CA GLU A 135 -3.53 14.30 4.34
C GLU A 135 -4.89 13.61 4.53
N SER A 136 -5.47 13.11 3.45
CA SER A 136 -6.78 12.47 3.46
C SER A 136 -6.77 11.21 2.61
N LEU A 137 -6.83 10.07 3.27
CA LEU A 137 -6.84 8.74 2.64
C LEU A 137 -8.16 8.02 2.90
N VAL A 138 -8.50 7.11 2.00
CA VAL A 138 -9.59 6.15 2.20
C VAL A 138 -8.98 4.78 2.47
N CYS A 139 -9.41 4.12 3.54
CA CYS A 139 -8.95 2.77 3.87
C CYS A 139 -10.09 1.93 4.47
N GLY A 140 -9.87 0.64 4.59
CA GLY A 140 -10.80 -0.25 5.31
C GLY A 140 -10.93 0.16 6.78
N ALA A 141 -12.09 -0.15 7.36
CA ALA A 141 -12.37 0.15 8.77
C ALA A 141 -12.21 -1.05 9.70
N ASN A 142 -11.60 -2.14 9.21
CA ASN A 142 -11.49 -3.42 9.94
C ASN A 142 -12.85 -3.99 10.37
N GLU A 143 -13.87 -3.66 9.62
CA GLU A 143 -15.24 -4.12 9.82
C GLU A 143 -15.89 -4.34 8.46
N VAL A 144 -16.64 -5.43 8.32
CA VAL A 144 -17.34 -5.78 7.07
C VAL A 144 -18.27 -4.65 6.66
N ASP A 145 -18.20 -4.26 5.38
CA ASP A 145 -19.02 -3.22 4.77
C ASP A 145 -18.78 -1.79 5.32
N TYR A 146 -17.60 -1.54 5.90
CA TYR A 146 -17.23 -0.19 6.36
C TYR A 146 -15.84 0.22 5.89
N HIS A 147 -15.72 1.50 5.59
CA HIS A 147 -14.45 2.16 5.28
C HIS A 147 -14.31 3.45 6.10
N TYR A 148 -13.06 3.89 6.30
CA TYR A 148 -12.74 5.21 6.78
C TYR A 148 -12.41 6.14 5.62
N VAL A 149 -12.90 7.35 5.66
CA VAL A 149 -12.47 8.47 4.83
C VAL A 149 -11.79 9.53 5.70
N GLY A 150 -10.98 10.37 5.10
CA GLY A 150 -10.26 11.42 5.85
C GLY A 150 -9.11 10.91 6.72
N LEU A 151 -8.56 9.73 6.42
CA LEU A 151 -7.45 9.17 7.18
C LEU A 151 -6.19 10.01 6.99
N ASN A 152 -5.62 10.46 8.09
CA ASN A 152 -4.28 11.03 8.16
C ASN A 152 -3.42 10.10 9.00
N ILE A 153 -2.44 9.43 8.39
CA ILE A 153 -1.65 8.39 9.07
C ILE A 153 -0.93 8.97 10.30
N GLN A 154 -0.31 10.14 10.16
CA GLN A 154 0.42 10.74 11.28
C GLN A 154 -0.50 11.09 12.46
N ARG A 155 -1.68 11.60 12.19
CA ARG A 155 -2.67 11.97 13.22
C ARG A 155 -3.37 10.75 13.82
N ASP A 156 -3.80 9.80 12.96
CA ASP A 156 -4.72 8.73 13.35
C ASP A 156 -4.01 7.43 13.73
N VAL A 157 -2.82 7.20 13.23
CA VAL A 157 -1.99 6.03 13.51
C VAL A 157 -0.77 6.40 14.35
N GLY A 158 -0.10 7.49 14.02
CA GLY A 158 1.13 7.97 14.65
C GLY A 158 2.31 8.02 13.69
N ASP A 159 3.50 8.21 14.24
CA ASP A 159 4.73 8.19 13.45
C ASP A 159 5.01 6.77 12.97
N VAL A 160 5.10 6.60 11.67
CA VAL A 160 5.40 5.32 11.02
C VAL A 160 6.64 5.43 10.15
N GLU A 161 7.35 4.32 9.99
CA GLU A 161 8.44 4.23 9.04
C GLU A 161 7.87 3.94 7.64
N TYR A 162 8.23 4.76 6.66
CA TYR A 162 7.86 4.53 5.27
C TYR A 162 8.99 3.82 4.52
N VAL A 163 8.64 2.77 3.80
CA VAL A 163 9.58 1.91 3.08
C VAL A 163 9.17 1.79 1.62
N ASP A 164 10.12 1.82 0.69
CA ASP A 164 9.82 1.58 -0.73
C ASP A 164 9.69 0.08 -1.01
N VAL A 165 8.46 -0.39 -1.12
CA VAL A 165 8.13 -1.77 -1.51
C VAL A 165 7.19 -1.83 -2.71
N ALA A 166 7.03 -0.73 -3.41
CA ALA A 166 6.14 -0.63 -4.56
C ALA A 166 6.81 -1.10 -5.86
N LYS A 167 6.00 -1.73 -6.70
CA LYS A 167 6.39 -2.14 -8.05
C LYS A 167 6.42 -0.90 -8.96
N ILE A 168 7.48 -0.74 -9.74
CA ILE A 168 7.53 0.31 -10.75
C ILE A 168 6.65 -0.07 -11.96
N TYR A 169 6.25 0.94 -12.71
CA TYR A 169 5.43 0.79 -13.91
C TYR A 169 5.98 1.68 -15.03
N GLU A 170 5.60 1.41 -16.26
CA GLU A 170 5.98 2.23 -17.42
C GLU A 170 5.40 3.65 -17.24
N GLY A 171 6.23 4.66 -17.41
CA GLY A 171 5.87 6.06 -17.17
C GLY A 171 6.04 6.52 -15.72
N ALA A 172 6.56 5.68 -14.83
CA ALA A 172 6.89 6.08 -13.46
C ALA A 172 7.99 7.14 -13.44
N LEU A 173 7.97 7.98 -12.43
CA LEU A 173 8.96 9.04 -12.28
C LEU A 173 10.35 8.47 -11.99
N CYS A 174 11.36 9.04 -12.64
CA CYS A 174 12.75 8.67 -12.38
C CYS A 174 13.18 9.11 -10.97
N PRO A 175 13.74 8.22 -10.13
CA PRO A 175 14.20 8.59 -8.79
C PRO A 175 15.39 9.54 -8.80
N CYS A 176 16.13 9.59 -9.91
CA CYS A 176 17.31 10.44 -10.06
C CYS A 176 16.95 11.88 -10.46
N CYS A 177 16.17 12.07 -11.54
CA CYS A 177 15.86 13.40 -12.07
C CYS A 177 14.40 13.83 -11.88
N GLY A 178 13.51 12.96 -11.45
CA GLY A 178 12.10 13.26 -11.19
C GLY A 178 11.21 13.42 -12.43
N LYS A 179 11.68 12.99 -13.61
CA LYS A 179 10.91 13.06 -14.86
C LYS A 179 10.37 11.70 -15.29
#